data_1b2d0ffa3b714e84d63e4dc73a73c04c
#
_entry.id   1b2d0ffa3b714e84d63e4dc73a73c04c
#
_cell.length_a   1.000
_cell.length_b   1.000
_cell.length_c   1.000
_cell.angle_alpha   90.00
_cell.angle_beta   90.00
_cell.angle_gamma   90.00
#
_symmetry.space_group_name_H-M   'P 1'
#
loop_
_entity.id
_entity.type
_entity.pdbx_description
1 polymer ?
#
loop_
_entity_poly.entity_id
_entity_poly.type
_entity_poly.pdbx_seq_one_letter_code
_entity_poly.pdbx_strand_id
1 'polypeptide(L)'
;MGPIKEALTFDDVTLAPNYSEILPSEVNTTTFLSKKFKLKIPLISSAMDTVTESKMAIAIAKAGGIGVIHRNLDIKKQILEIKKVKKQNLLVGAAVGAGPLEFERAKAIINEKVNLIVVDTAHGPVSYTHLRAHETPA
;
A
#
# COMPACT_ATOMS: atom_id res chain seq x y z
N MET A 1 -7.24 -7.52 -36.03
CA MET A 1 -7.59 -7.71 -34.61
C MET A 1 -6.65 -8.77 -34.05
N GLY A 2 -5.89 -8.49 -32.99
CA GLY A 2 -5.04 -9.50 -32.34
C GLY A 2 -5.89 -10.51 -31.56
N PRO A 3 -5.32 -11.68 -31.19
CA PRO A 3 -6.06 -12.66 -30.39
C PRO A 3 -6.49 -12.05 -29.06
N ILE A 4 -7.72 -12.32 -28.65
CA ILE A 4 -8.25 -11.95 -27.35
C ILE A 4 -7.46 -12.78 -26.31
N LYS A 5 -6.81 -12.09 -25.35
CA LYS A 5 -6.11 -12.78 -24.26
C LYS A 5 -7.13 -13.22 -23.23
N GLU A 6 -7.04 -14.47 -22.84
CA GLU A 6 -7.80 -15.00 -21.71
C GLU A 6 -7.30 -14.36 -20.41
N ALA A 7 -8.24 -13.92 -19.57
CA ALA A 7 -7.96 -13.40 -18.22
C ALA A 7 -9.05 -13.94 -17.28
N LEU A 8 -8.61 -14.56 -16.19
CA LEU A 8 -9.50 -15.21 -15.23
C LEU A 8 -9.67 -14.35 -13.99
N THR A 9 -10.86 -14.38 -13.38
CA THR A 9 -11.16 -13.78 -12.09
C THR A 9 -11.43 -14.87 -11.06
N PHE A 10 -11.48 -14.49 -9.76
CA PHE A 10 -11.86 -15.43 -8.71
C PHE A 10 -13.33 -15.86 -8.78
N ASP A 11 -14.16 -15.20 -9.59
CA ASP A 11 -15.52 -15.69 -9.90
C ASP A 11 -15.50 -16.89 -10.87
N ASP A 12 -14.43 -16.99 -11.68
CA ASP A 12 -14.27 -18.07 -12.68
C ASP A 12 -13.48 -19.26 -12.13
N VAL A 13 -12.62 -19.04 -11.13
CA VAL A 13 -11.68 -20.06 -10.64
C VAL A 13 -11.60 -20.07 -9.12
N THR A 14 -11.21 -21.21 -8.57
CA THR A 14 -10.86 -21.38 -7.16
C THR A 14 -9.47 -22.00 -7.03
N LEU A 15 -8.86 -21.85 -5.87
CA LEU A 15 -7.59 -22.53 -5.58
C LEU A 15 -7.85 -24.02 -5.42
N ALA A 16 -7.10 -24.86 -6.15
CA ALA A 16 -7.16 -26.29 -6.01
C ALA A 16 -6.64 -26.69 -4.61
N PRO A 17 -7.37 -27.54 -3.87
CA PRO A 17 -6.87 -28.11 -2.63
C PRO A 17 -5.55 -28.86 -2.85
N ASN A 18 -4.62 -28.70 -1.91
CA ASN A 18 -3.36 -29.44 -1.95
C ASN A 18 -3.10 -30.08 -0.58
N TYR A 19 -2.26 -31.10 -0.58
CA TYR A 19 -1.86 -31.77 0.66
C TYR A 19 -1.03 -30.81 1.53
N SER A 20 -1.29 -30.81 2.85
CA SER A 20 -0.53 -30.04 3.83
C SER A 20 -0.43 -30.80 5.14
N GLU A 21 0.76 -30.79 5.72
CA GLU A 21 1.05 -31.32 7.09
C GLU A 21 1.10 -30.19 8.13
N ILE A 22 0.87 -28.93 7.71
CA ILE A 22 0.94 -27.76 8.58
C ILE A 22 -0.42 -27.47 9.19
N LEU A 23 -0.48 -27.37 10.51
CA LEU A 23 -1.68 -26.95 11.22
C LEU A 23 -1.97 -25.46 10.97
N PRO A 24 -3.26 -25.03 10.96
CA PRO A 24 -3.61 -23.62 10.77
C PRO A 24 -2.90 -22.64 11.71
N SER A 25 -2.63 -23.06 12.96
CA SER A 25 -1.89 -22.28 13.97
C SER A 25 -0.39 -22.12 13.67
N GLU A 26 0.17 -22.97 12.81
CA GLU A 26 1.60 -23.00 12.46
C GLU A 26 1.89 -22.30 11.13
N VAL A 27 0.86 -21.83 10.44
CA VAL A 27 1.00 -21.17 9.14
C VAL A 27 1.80 -19.88 9.28
N ASN A 28 2.86 -19.77 8.48
CA ASN A 28 3.63 -18.54 8.36
C ASN A 28 3.08 -17.70 7.19
N THR A 29 2.37 -16.62 7.53
CA THR A 29 1.77 -15.71 6.56
C THR A 29 2.68 -14.54 6.16
N THR A 30 3.93 -14.56 6.60
CA THR A 30 4.91 -13.53 6.28
C THR A 30 5.07 -13.36 4.78
N THR A 31 5.02 -12.12 4.30
CA THR A 31 5.14 -11.79 2.89
C THR A 31 6.10 -10.63 2.64
N PHE A 32 6.55 -10.49 1.41
CA PHE A 32 7.43 -9.41 0.98
C PHE A 32 6.70 -8.52 -0.02
N LEU A 33 6.61 -7.21 0.28
CA LEU A 33 6.18 -6.20 -0.69
C LEU A 33 7.31 -5.83 -1.65
N SER A 34 8.54 -5.95 -1.20
CA SER A 34 9.75 -5.77 -2.00
C SER A 34 10.89 -6.61 -1.41
N LYS A 35 12.04 -6.67 -2.09
CA LYS A 35 13.22 -7.39 -1.60
C LYS A 35 13.65 -7.01 -0.17
N LYS A 36 13.33 -5.78 0.28
CA LYS A 36 13.73 -5.24 1.59
C LYS A 36 12.55 -4.95 2.52
N PHE A 37 11.31 -5.11 2.06
CA PHE A 37 10.14 -4.70 2.82
C PHE A 37 9.21 -5.89 3.12
N LYS A 38 9.22 -6.33 4.36
CA LYS A 38 8.53 -7.52 4.85
C LYS A 38 7.34 -7.14 5.75
N LEU A 39 6.22 -7.84 5.58
CA LEU A 39 5.06 -7.78 6.45
C LEU A 39 4.88 -9.13 7.18
N LYS A 40 4.34 -9.11 8.39
CA LYS A 40 4.01 -10.32 9.14
C LYS A 40 2.76 -11.01 8.59
N ILE A 41 1.81 -10.22 8.09
CA ILE A 41 0.60 -10.71 7.40
C ILE A 41 0.44 -9.99 6.06
N PRO A 42 -0.13 -10.63 5.02
CA PRO A 42 -0.26 -10.07 3.68
C PRO A 42 -1.47 -9.14 3.56
N LEU A 43 -1.60 -8.17 4.46
CA LEU A 43 -2.72 -7.23 4.48
C LEU A 43 -2.25 -5.79 4.35
N ILE A 44 -2.87 -5.09 3.40
CA ILE A 44 -2.71 -3.64 3.18
C ILE A 44 -4.10 -3.02 3.20
N SER A 45 -4.36 -2.02 4.05
CA SER A 45 -5.63 -1.31 3.99
C SER A 45 -5.64 -0.26 2.89
N SER A 46 -6.78 -0.17 2.19
CA SER A 46 -6.96 0.69 1.03
C SER A 46 -6.84 2.18 1.37
N ALA A 47 -6.28 2.95 0.44
CA ALA A 47 -6.11 4.39 0.55
C ALA A 47 -7.41 5.15 0.24
N MET A 48 -8.46 4.86 1.00
CA MET A 48 -9.79 5.46 0.85
C MET A 48 -10.15 6.30 2.09
N ASP A 49 -10.83 7.43 1.90
CA ASP A 49 -11.21 8.37 2.95
C ASP A 49 -12.11 7.77 4.03
N THR A 50 -12.96 6.81 3.66
CA THR A 50 -13.84 6.08 4.58
C THR A 50 -13.18 4.84 5.20
N VAL A 51 -11.93 4.53 4.87
CA VAL A 51 -11.25 3.29 5.28
C VAL A 51 -9.99 3.57 6.09
N THR A 52 -9.03 4.30 5.53
CA THR A 52 -7.69 4.37 6.14
C THR A 52 -7.25 5.78 6.50
N GLU A 53 -7.46 6.14 7.75
CA GLU A 53 -6.75 7.17 8.48
C GLU A 53 -5.88 6.54 9.57
N SER A 54 -5.32 7.34 10.48
CA SER A 54 -4.39 6.86 11.52
C SER A 54 -4.94 5.72 12.37
N LYS A 55 -6.23 5.74 12.71
CA LYS A 55 -6.87 4.71 13.53
C LYS A 55 -6.79 3.32 12.88
N MET A 56 -7.20 3.21 11.61
CA MET A 56 -7.11 1.96 10.85
C MET A 56 -5.66 1.58 10.58
N ALA A 57 -4.82 2.54 10.20
CA ALA A 57 -3.40 2.29 9.93
C ALA A 57 -2.67 1.72 11.17
N ILE A 58 -2.98 2.23 12.37
CA ILE A 58 -2.46 1.69 13.63
C ILE A 58 -2.95 0.26 13.88
N ALA A 59 -4.24 -0.01 13.67
CA ALA A 59 -4.82 -1.33 13.89
C ALA A 59 -4.18 -2.39 12.96
N ILE A 60 -4.10 -2.11 11.68
CA ILE A 60 -3.48 -2.99 10.67
C ILE A 60 -1.99 -3.20 10.96
N ALA A 61 -1.26 -2.14 11.31
CA ALA A 61 0.17 -2.26 11.60
C ALA A 61 0.45 -3.07 12.86
N LYS A 62 -0.40 -2.95 13.89
CA LYS A 62 -0.32 -3.81 15.10
C LYS A 62 -0.59 -5.29 14.79
N ALA A 63 -1.48 -5.57 13.84
CA ALA A 63 -1.73 -6.92 13.34
C ALA A 63 -0.58 -7.47 12.48
N GLY A 64 0.35 -6.61 12.03
CA GLY A 64 1.51 -7.01 11.24
C GLY A 64 1.41 -6.72 9.74
N GLY A 65 0.35 -6.03 9.30
CA GLY A 65 0.17 -5.49 7.96
C GLY A 65 0.65 -4.04 7.85
N ILE A 66 0.10 -3.29 6.89
CA ILE A 66 0.36 -1.85 6.72
C ILE A 66 -0.90 -1.12 6.27
N GLY A 67 -1.16 0.05 6.88
CA GLY A 67 -2.22 0.94 6.43
C GLY A 67 -1.68 2.03 5.51
N VAL A 68 -2.40 2.33 4.43
CA VAL A 68 -2.06 3.39 3.48
C VAL A 68 -3.01 4.57 3.71
N ILE A 69 -2.51 5.67 4.31
CA ILE A 69 -3.28 6.89 4.55
C ILE A 69 -3.67 7.51 3.20
N HIS A 70 -4.97 7.77 3.03
CA HIS A 70 -5.52 8.32 1.79
C HIS A 70 -5.07 9.76 1.52
N ARG A 71 -5.16 10.17 0.24
CA ARG A 71 -4.78 11.52 -0.22
C ARG A 71 -5.93 12.52 -0.31
N ASN A 72 -7.16 12.11 -0.01
CA ASN A 72 -8.32 13.00 0.03
C ASN A 72 -8.32 13.89 1.30
N LEU A 73 -7.17 14.46 1.58
CA LEU A 73 -6.85 15.38 2.67
C LEU A 73 -5.90 16.45 2.14
N ASP A 74 -5.89 17.63 2.75
CA ASP A 74 -4.78 18.53 2.54
C ASP A 74 -3.46 17.92 3.07
N ILE A 75 -2.32 18.37 2.53
CA ILE A 75 -1.01 17.81 2.85
C ILE A 75 -0.75 17.85 4.37
N LYS A 76 -1.11 18.93 5.04
CA LYS A 76 -0.88 19.11 6.48
C LYS A 76 -1.66 18.08 7.30
N LYS A 77 -2.93 17.84 6.95
CA LYS A 77 -3.76 16.84 7.63
C LYS A 77 -3.26 15.43 7.38
N GLN A 78 -2.88 15.09 6.15
CA GLN A 78 -2.30 13.78 5.85
C GLN A 78 -1.01 13.54 6.65
N ILE A 79 -0.15 14.54 6.78
CA ILE A 79 1.05 14.48 7.63
C ILE A 79 0.69 14.26 9.10
N LEU A 80 -0.34 14.92 9.61
CA LEU A 80 -0.79 14.72 10.99
C LEU A 80 -1.23 13.25 11.22
N GLU A 81 -1.97 12.68 10.28
CA GLU A 81 -2.37 11.27 10.37
C GLU A 81 -1.16 10.34 10.34
N ILE A 82 -0.19 10.57 9.46
CA ILE A 82 1.07 9.82 9.40
C ILE A 82 1.82 9.91 10.74
N LYS A 83 1.97 11.11 11.29
CA LYS A 83 2.65 11.35 12.58
C LYS A 83 2.02 10.59 13.74
N LYS A 84 0.68 10.47 13.77
CA LYS A 84 -0.02 9.69 14.81
C LYS A 84 0.40 8.20 14.78
N VAL A 85 0.58 7.62 13.59
CA VAL A 85 1.04 6.23 13.44
C VAL A 85 2.53 6.11 13.79
N LYS A 86 3.36 7.03 13.27
CA LYS A 86 4.81 7.03 13.52
C LYS A 86 5.16 7.22 15.01
N LYS A 87 4.37 7.98 15.78
CA LYS A 87 4.54 8.12 17.24
C LYS A 87 4.46 6.78 17.99
N GLN A 88 3.78 5.78 17.43
CA GLN A 88 3.71 4.43 17.98
C GLN A 88 4.80 3.49 17.41
N ASN A 89 5.75 4.03 16.66
CA ASN A 89 6.83 3.27 16.00
C ASN A 89 6.28 2.14 15.08
N LEU A 90 5.16 2.40 14.41
CA LEU A 90 4.48 1.45 13.53
C LEU A 90 4.76 1.75 12.05
N LEU A 91 4.57 0.72 11.21
CA LEU A 91 4.63 0.86 9.76
C LEU A 91 3.43 1.67 9.25
N VAL A 92 3.68 2.56 8.31
CA VAL A 92 2.64 3.35 7.65
C VAL A 92 2.99 3.62 6.19
N GLY A 93 2.01 3.45 5.33
CA GLY A 93 2.02 3.91 3.95
C GLY A 93 1.21 5.20 3.79
N ALA A 94 1.42 5.90 2.69
CA ALA A 94 0.62 7.04 2.30
C ALA A 94 0.41 7.09 0.80
N ALA A 95 -0.79 7.51 0.39
CA ALA A 95 -1.14 7.68 -1.01
C ALA A 95 -0.79 9.08 -1.50
N VAL A 96 -0.35 9.13 -2.77
CA VAL A 96 -0.16 10.34 -3.54
C VAL A 96 -0.82 10.18 -4.91
N GLY A 97 -1.21 11.25 -5.54
CA GLY A 97 -1.69 11.23 -6.93
C GLY A 97 -0.53 11.32 -7.93
N ALA A 98 -0.88 11.54 -9.19
CA ALA A 98 0.04 11.87 -10.26
C ALA A 98 -0.02 13.37 -10.57
N GLY A 99 1.07 13.93 -11.08
CA GLY A 99 1.16 15.33 -11.49
C GLY A 99 2.05 16.22 -10.60
N PRO A 100 2.35 17.44 -11.04
CA PRO A 100 3.31 18.33 -10.35
C PRO A 100 2.94 18.68 -8.92
N LEU A 101 1.66 18.93 -8.62
CA LEU A 101 1.19 19.24 -7.26
C LEU A 101 1.36 18.07 -6.29
N GLU A 102 1.17 16.85 -6.77
CA GLU A 102 1.35 15.65 -5.96
C GLU A 102 2.83 15.35 -5.68
N PHE A 103 3.74 15.94 -6.45
CA PHE A 103 5.17 15.83 -6.16
C PHE A 103 5.55 16.56 -4.86
N GLU A 104 4.97 17.72 -4.60
CA GLU A 104 5.20 18.42 -3.32
C GLU A 104 4.59 17.65 -2.15
N ARG A 105 3.43 17.03 -2.35
CA ARG A 105 2.85 16.09 -1.38
C ARG A 105 3.80 14.91 -1.11
N ALA A 106 4.34 14.29 -2.15
CA ALA A 106 5.26 13.17 -2.02
C ALA A 106 6.51 13.56 -1.24
N LYS A 107 7.14 14.71 -1.53
CA LYS A 107 8.28 15.23 -0.78
C LYS A 107 7.95 15.41 0.70
N ALA A 108 6.81 16.04 1.00
CA ALA A 108 6.37 16.26 2.37
C ALA A 108 6.18 14.94 3.14
N ILE A 109 5.58 13.94 2.50
CA ILE A 109 5.37 12.60 3.06
C ILE A 109 6.68 11.85 3.29
N ILE A 110 7.63 11.93 2.34
CA ILE A 110 8.96 11.31 2.47
C ILE A 110 9.70 11.87 3.68
N ASN A 111 9.61 13.18 3.94
CA ASN A 111 10.23 13.81 5.10
C ASN A 111 9.70 13.26 6.44
N GLU A 112 8.48 12.72 6.46
CA GLU A 112 7.90 12.04 7.63
C GLU A 112 8.34 10.56 7.73
N LYS A 113 9.26 10.10 6.88
CA LYS A 113 9.83 8.75 6.88
C LYS A 113 8.75 7.65 6.81
N VAL A 114 7.78 7.81 5.90
CA VAL A 114 6.82 6.74 5.61
C VAL A 114 7.53 5.50 5.06
N ASN A 115 6.93 4.34 5.27
CA ASN A 115 7.50 3.07 4.87
C ASN A 115 7.11 2.66 3.44
N LEU A 116 5.99 3.20 2.95
CA LEU A 116 5.43 2.88 1.64
C LEU A 116 4.75 4.13 1.05
N ILE A 117 4.99 4.39 -0.23
CA ILE A 117 4.22 5.36 -1.01
C ILE A 117 3.44 4.59 -2.07
N VAL A 118 2.15 4.87 -2.16
CA VAL A 118 1.27 4.33 -3.19
C VAL A 118 0.87 5.46 -4.12
N VAL A 119 1.16 5.31 -5.41
CA VAL A 119 0.65 6.23 -6.44
C VAL A 119 -0.76 5.78 -6.79
N ASP A 120 -1.74 6.53 -6.30
CA ASP A 120 -3.16 6.23 -6.43
C ASP A 120 -3.77 7.10 -7.52
N THR A 121 -4.11 6.48 -8.66
CA THR A 121 -4.69 7.13 -9.83
C THR A 121 -5.84 6.31 -10.40
N ALA A 122 -6.81 6.98 -11.03
CA ALA A 122 -7.95 6.32 -11.65
C ALA A 122 -7.56 5.39 -12.81
N HIS A 123 -6.42 5.68 -13.47
CA HIS A 123 -5.91 4.90 -14.60
C HIS A 123 -4.40 4.65 -14.42
N GLY A 124 -4.03 3.39 -14.18
CA GLY A 124 -2.64 2.96 -13.97
C GLY A 124 -1.66 3.29 -15.13
N PRO A 125 -2.02 3.07 -16.41
CA PRO A 125 -1.10 3.30 -17.52
C PRO A 125 -1.13 4.74 -18.04
N VAL A 126 -0.83 5.73 -17.19
CA VAL A 126 -0.54 7.08 -17.66
C VAL A 126 0.96 7.35 -17.60
N SER A 127 1.48 8.07 -18.59
CA SER A 127 2.91 8.37 -18.75
C SER A 127 3.57 8.95 -17.48
N TYR A 128 2.80 9.62 -16.65
CA TYR A 128 3.28 10.20 -15.38
C TYR A 128 3.61 9.19 -14.29
N THR A 129 3.01 8.01 -14.30
CA THR A 129 3.32 6.94 -13.34
C THR A 129 4.65 6.26 -13.66
N HIS A 130 4.99 6.14 -14.95
CA HIS A 130 6.26 5.55 -15.39
C HIS A 130 7.48 6.44 -15.12
N LEU A 131 7.34 7.76 -15.29
CA LEU A 131 8.44 8.70 -15.03
C LEU A 131 8.87 8.77 -13.56
N ARG A 132 8.01 8.40 -12.61
CA ARG A 132 8.29 8.50 -11.17
C ARG A 132 8.80 7.23 -10.51
N ALA A 133 8.60 6.09 -11.12
CA ALA A 133 9.17 4.82 -10.63
C ALA A 133 10.70 4.78 -10.77
N HIS A 134 11.28 5.63 -11.63
CA HIS A 134 12.73 5.72 -11.88
C HIS A 134 13.44 6.82 -11.07
N GLU A 135 12.72 7.72 -10.40
CA GLU A 135 13.29 8.87 -9.69
C GLU A 135 13.42 8.71 -8.17
N THR A 136 13.10 7.54 -7.61
CA THR A 136 13.42 7.25 -6.22
C THR A 136 14.87 6.79 -6.13
N PRO A 137 15.78 7.60 -5.54
CA PRO A 137 17.14 7.13 -5.26
C PRO A 137 17.07 5.92 -4.32
N ALA A 138 17.90 4.94 -4.61
CA ALA A 138 18.07 3.72 -3.85
C ALA A 138 18.50 3.97 -2.39
#